data_a14f7fba08f3e6841c6381088655a450
#
_entry.id   a14f7fba08f3e6841c6381088655a450
#
_cell.length_a   1.000
_cell.length_b   1.000
_cell.length_c   1.000
_cell.angle_alpha   90.00
_cell.angle_beta   90.00
_cell.angle_gamma   90.00
#
_symmetry.space_group_name_H-M   'P 1'
#
loop_
_entity.id
_entity.type
_entity.pdbx_description
1 polymer ?
#
loop_
_entity_poly.entity_id
_entity_poly.type
_entity_poly.pdbx_seq_one_letter_code
_entity_poly.pdbx_strand_id
1 'polypeptide(L)'
;LNQLEFGNDTVNMERFDLTELVKGVVQSAQLLASQKEAEIRFLQEEPISVWGDEFKIEEVVTNYVSNALNHVDFEKKIEIKAVKRGDVVRLSVFNTGARIPEEDLDKIWIKFYKVDKARTREYGGSGIGLSIVKAIMDSMNQKCGVINYENGVEFWFELACGDTFC
;
A
#
# COMPACT_ATOMS: atom_id res chain seq x y z
N LEU A 1 17.10 -4.85 13.65
CA LEU A 1 17.29 -4.07 13.12
C LEU A 1 16.88 -2.88 13.29
N ASN A 2 17.24 -2.26 13.33
CA ASN A 2 16.82 -1.10 13.51
C ASN A 2 16.38 -0.50 12.37
N GLN A 3 16.02 -1.20 11.54
CA GLN A 3 15.64 -0.73 10.42
C GLN A 3 14.44 -0.03 10.47
N LEU A 4 13.67 -0.23 11.42
CA LEU A 4 12.50 0.55 11.48
C LEU A 4 12.90 1.93 11.73
N GLU A 5 14.16 2.17 11.95
CA GLU A 5 14.55 3.46 12.18
C GLU A 5 15.03 4.02 10.95
N PHE A 6 14.16 4.34 10.04
CA PHE A 6 14.56 4.91 8.79
C PHE A 6 15.20 6.27 8.97
N GLY A 7 15.14 6.84 10.14
CA GLY A 7 15.82 8.09 10.38
C GLY A 7 17.33 8.01 10.23
N ASN A 8 17.89 6.79 10.36
CA ASN A 8 19.30 6.61 10.18
C ASN A 8 19.67 6.20 8.76
N ASP A 9 18.70 5.91 7.93
CA ASP A 9 18.96 5.53 6.57
C ASP A 9 18.90 6.72 5.67
N THR A 10 19.71 6.72 4.66
CA THR A 10 19.64 7.74 3.63
C THR A 10 18.48 7.40 2.70
N VAL A 11 17.54 8.32 2.59
CA VAL A 11 16.45 8.17 1.64
C VAL A 11 16.98 8.63 0.27
N ASN A 12 16.89 7.76 -0.71
CA ASN A 12 17.45 8.04 -2.02
C ASN A 12 16.32 8.52 -2.96
N MET A 13 16.04 9.81 -2.95
CA MET A 13 14.95 10.38 -3.74
C MET A 13 15.37 10.49 -5.21
N GLU A 14 14.61 9.80 -6.07
CA GLU A 14 14.88 9.78 -7.50
C GLU A 14 13.57 9.77 -8.27
N ARG A 15 13.64 10.11 -9.55
CA ARG A 15 12.51 9.90 -10.43
C ARG A 15 12.44 8.44 -10.82
N PHE A 16 11.25 7.88 -10.80
CA PHE A 16 11.05 6.52 -11.32
C PHE A 16 9.62 6.38 -11.85
N ASP A 17 9.38 5.31 -12.58
CA ASP A 17 8.08 5.04 -13.20
C ASP A 17 7.23 4.23 -12.23
N LEU A 18 6.25 4.88 -11.62
CA LEU A 18 5.37 4.23 -10.66
C LEU A 18 4.53 3.13 -11.33
N THR A 19 4.10 3.35 -12.57
CA THR A 19 3.29 2.36 -13.28
C THR A 19 4.05 1.04 -13.41
N GLU A 20 5.33 1.11 -13.82
CA GLU A 20 6.11 -0.11 -13.97
C GLU A 20 6.34 -0.80 -12.63
N LEU A 21 6.57 -0.02 -11.59
CA LEU A 21 6.78 -0.59 -10.27
C LEU A 21 5.53 -1.37 -9.83
N VAL A 22 4.36 -0.75 -9.98
CA VAL A 22 3.11 -1.38 -9.55
C VAL A 22 2.82 -2.62 -10.39
N LYS A 23 3.06 -2.56 -11.71
CA LYS A 23 2.85 -3.72 -12.57
C LYS A 23 3.72 -4.90 -12.13
N GLY A 24 4.95 -4.63 -11.73
CA GLY A 24 5.85 -5.69 -11.26
C GLY A 24 5.33 -6.34 -9.98
N VAL A 25 4.83 -5.55 -9.05
CA VAL A 25 4.29 -6.09 -7.81
C VAL A 25 3.04 -6.92 -8.10
N VAL A 26 2.15 -6.40 -8.97
CA VAL A 26 0.92 -7.12 -9.32
C VAL A 26 1.25 -8.46 -9.98
N GLN A 27 2.24 -8.46 -10.89
CA GLN A 27 2.61 -9.68 -11.56
C GLN A 27 3.12 -10.72 -10.56
N SER A 28 3.92 -10.28 -9.59
CA SER A 28 4.44 -11.19 -8.57
C SER A 28 3.33 -11.73 -7.67
N ALA A 29 2.23 -11.01 -7.54
CA ALA A 29 1.15 -11.41 -6.64
C ALA A 29 0.09 -12.28 -7.31
N GLN A 30 0.14 -12.45 -8.65
CA GLN A 30 -0.94 -13.12 -9.37
C GLN A 30 -1.13 -14.58 -8.97
N LEU A 31 -0.05 -15.30 -8.68
CA LEU A 31 -0.20 -16.70 -8.30
C LEU A 31 -0.98 -16.81 -6.97
N LEU A 32 -0.60 -15.98 -5.99
CA LEU A 32 -1.30 -16.02 -4.71
C LEU A 32 -2.75 -15.56 -4.87
N ALA A 33 -3.00 -14.55 -5.70
CA ALA A 33 -4.35 -14.10 -5.96
C ALA A 33 -5.18 -15.23 -6.56
N SER A 34 -4.60 -15.96 -7.51
CA SER A 34 -5.29 -17.07 -8.13
C SER A 34 -5.62 -18.16 -7.12
N GLN A 35 -4.69 -18.46 -6.22
CA GLN A 35 -4.93 -19.47 -5.19
C GLN A 35 -6.06 -19.05 -4.24
N LYS A 36 -6.24 -17.76 -4.04
CA LYS A 36 -7.31 -17.25 -3.19
C LYS A 36 -8.59 -16.97 -4.00
N GLU A 37 -8.55 -17.21 -5.30
CA GLU A 37 -9.66 -16.92 -6.19
C GLU A 37 -10.01 -15.44 -6.16
N ALA A 38 -9.01 -14.60 -6.06
CA ALA A 38 -9.17 -13.14 -6.06
C ALA A 38 -8.66 -12.57 -7.37
N GLU A 39 -9.27 -11.47 -7.79
CA GLU A 39 -8.87 -10.79 -9.01
C GLU A 39 -8.20 -9.48 -8.68
N ILE A 40 -6.99 -9.25 -9.20
CA ILE A 40 -6.30 -7.97 -9.02
C ILE A 40 -6.36 -7.23 -10.35
N ARG A 41 -6.85 -6.00 -10.33
CA ARG A 41 -6.93 -5.16 -11.53
C ARG A 41 -6.13 -3.89 -11.35
N PHE A 42 -5.25 -3.61 -12.28
CA PHE A 42 -4.53 -2.35 -12.36
C PHE A 42 -4.50 -2.00 -13.85
N LEU A 43 -5.29 -1.01 -14.24
CA LEU A 43 -5.50 -0.73 -15.66
C LEU A 43 -4.66 0.41 -16.20
N GLN A 44 -3.79 1.00 -15.38
CA GLN A 44 -2.95 2.10 -15.83
C GLN A 44 -1.93 1.59 -16.85
N GLU A 45 -1.92 2.19 -18.04
CA GLU A 45 -0.96 1.78 -19.07
C GLU A 45 0.14 2.81 -19.24
N GLU A 46 -0.18 4.09 -19.08
CA GLU A 46 0.80 5.14 -19.31
C GLU A 46 1.77 5.24 -18.14
N PRO A 47 3.04 5.51 -18.43
CA PRO A 47 4.00 5.71 -17.36
C PRO A 47 3.63 6.92 -16.52
N ILE A 48 3.89 6.83 -15.22
CA ILE A 48 3.70 7.96 -14.32
C ILE A 48 5.01 8.16 -13.58
N SER A 49 5.67 9.28 -13.87
CA SER A 49 6.96 9.57 -13.26
C SER A 49 6.75 10.27 -11.92
N VAL A 50 7.32 9.73 -10.87
CA VAL A 50 7.16 10.27 -9.52
C VAL A 50 8.52 10.41 -8.85
N TRP A 51 8.56 11.14 -7.74
CA TRP A 51 9.75 11.26 -6.92
C TRP A 51 9.60 10.38 -5.69
N GLY A 52 10.61 9.62 -5.38
CA GLY A 52 10.61 8.79 -4.18
C GLY A 52 11.82 7.90 -4.14
N ASP A 53 11.91 7.11 -3.07
CA ASP A 53 12.93 6.09 -2.96
C ASP A 53 12.29 4.81 -3.53
N GLU A 54 12.72 4.42 -4.71
CA GLU A 54 12.05 3.35 -5.45
C GLU A 54 11.98 2.05 -4.66
N PHE A 55 13.07 1.66 -3.99
CA PHE A 55 13.06 0.43 -3.21
C PHE A 55 12.08 0.50 -2.05
N LYS A 56 12.02 1.64 -1.39
CA LYS A 56 11.11 1.78 -0.26
C LYS A 56 9.66 1.83 -0.71
N ILE A 57 9.39 2.47 -1.85
CA ILE A 57 8.03 2.51 -2.38
C ILE A 57 7.61 1.13 -2.87
N GLU A 58 8.53 0.35 -3.41
CA GLU A 58 8.19 -1.02 -3.78
C GLU A 58 7.75 -1.80 -2.56
N GLU A 59 8.39 -1.58 -1.43
CA GLU A 59 7.98 -2.24 -0.18
C GLU A 59 6.60 -1.78 0.25
N VAL A 60 6.27 -0.50 0.08
CA VAL A 60 4.94 0.02 0.42
C VAL A 60 3.87 -0.67 -0.43
N VAL A 61 4.09 -0.72 -1.75
CA VAL A 61 3.11 -1.33 -2.66
C VAL A 61 2.98 -2.81 -2.35
N THR A 62 4.08 -3.50 -2.10
CA THR A 62 4.06 -4.92 -1.76
C THR A 62 3.25 -5.15 -0.47
N ASN A 63 3.46 -4.31 0.53
CA ASN A 63 2.71 -4.45 1.78
C ASN A 63 1.22 -4.18 1.58
N TYR A 64 0.86 -3.18 0.78
CA TYR A 64 -0.54 -2.90 0.53
C TYR A 64 -1.22 -4.03 -0.25
N VAL A 65 -0.55 -4.58 -1.27
CA VAL A 65 -1.12 -5.68 -2.05
C VAL A 65 -1.22 -6.94 -1.20
N SER A 66 -0.20 -7.23 -0.39
CA SER A 66 -0.23 -8.37 0.49
C SER A 66 -1.36 -8.25 1.52
N ASN A 67 -1.52 -7.05 2.08
CA ASN A 67 -2.58 -6.79 3.03
C ASN A 67 -3.94 -6.99 2.37
N ALA A 68 -4.11 -6.51 1.14
CA ALA A 68 -5.37 -6.69 0.42
C ALA A 68 -5.66 -8.17 0.18
N LEU A 69 -4.64 -8.94 -0.19
CA LEU A 69 -4.83 -10.37 -0.42
C LEU A 69 -5.20 -11.10 0.86
N ASN A 70 -4.69 -10.64 2.01
CA ASN A 70 -5.01 -11.28 3.28
C ASN A 70 -6.42 -10.97 3.75
N HIS A 71 -6.99 -9.85 3.31
CA HIS A 71 -8.31 -9.42 3.80
C HIS A 71 -9.41 -9.47 2.75
N VAL A 72 -9.08 -9.75 1.50
CA VAL A 72 -10.09 -9.75 0.44
C VAL A 72 -11.16 -10.79 0.71
N ASP A 73 -12.42 -10.42 0.47
CA ASP A 73 -13.55 -11.30 0.75
C ASP A 73 -14.71 -10.85 -0.15
N PHE A 74 -15.87 -11.43 0.03
CA PHE A 74 -17.09 -11.16 -0.74
C PHE A 74 -16.85 -11.45 -2.21
N GLU A 75 -16.80 -10.41 -3.06
CA GLU A 75 -16.57 -10.61 -4.50
C GLU A 75 -15.12 -10.87 -4.82
N LYS A 76 -14.25 -10.75 -3.82
CA LYS A 76 -12.83 -11.06 -3.96
C LYS A 76 -12.15 -10.26 -5.05
N LYS A 77 -12.38 -8.96 -5.03
CA LYS A 77 -11.77 -8.05 -6.00
C LYS A 77 -10.81 -7.10 -5.33
N ILE A 78 -9.66 -6.89 -5.97
CA ILE A 78 -8.66 -5.93 -5.55
C ILE A 78 -8.46 -4.99 -6.72
N GLU A 79 -8.63 -3.68 -6.48
CA GLU A 79 -8.48 -2.69 -7.53
C GLU A 79 -7.41 -1.70 -7.15
N ILE A 80 -6.45 -1.50 -8.03
CA ILE A 80 -5.36 -0.56 -7.81
C ILE A 80 -5.54 0.58 -8.80
N LYS A 81 -5.44 1.80 -8.31
CA LYS A 81 -5.60 2.99 -9.14
C LYS A 81 -4.51 3.99 -8.86
N ALA A 82 -4.10 4.71 -9.90
CA ALA A 82 -3.17 5.80 -9.77
C ALA A 82 -3.85 7.04 -10.32
N VAL A 83 -4.04 8.05 -9.49
CA VAL A 83 -4.75 9.26 -9.87
C VAL A 83 -3.84 10.45 -9.67
N LYS A 84 -3.59 11.20 -10.76
CA LYS A 84 -2.75 12.38 -10.70
C LYS A 84 -3.61 13.62 -10.51
N ARG A 85 -3.24 14.44 -9.55
CA ARG A 85 -3.91 15.71 -9.33
C ARG A 85 -2.85 16.78 -9.12
N GLY A 86 -2.65 17.62 -10.07
CA GLY A 86 -1.61 18.64 -10.01
C GLY A 86 -0.25 18.00 -9.90
N ASP A 87 0.47 18.31 -8.84
CA ASP A 87 1.83 17.83 -8.64
C ASP A 87 1.90 16.59 -7.79
N VAL A 88 0.79 15.91 -7.55
CA VAL A 88 0.73 14.77 -6.65
C VAL A 88 0.02 13.61 -7.34
N VAL A 89 0.54 12.40 -7.15
CA VAL A 89 -0.14 11.18 -7.59
C VAL A 89 -0.55 10.41 -6.36
N ARG A 90 -1.82 9.97 -6.32
CA ARG A 90 -2.28 9.08 -5.25
C ARG A 90 -2.41 7.67 -5.83
N LEU A 91 -1.72 6.72 -5.20
CA LEU A 91 -1.84 5.32 -5.56
C LEU A 91 -2.71 4.67 -4.49
N SER A 92 -3.77 3.98 -4.90
CA SER A 92 -4.67 3.35 -3.94
C SER A 92 -4.82 1.88 -4.26
N VAL A 93 -4.99 1.07 -3.22
CA VAL A 93 -5.21 -0.36 -3.30
C VAL A 93 -6.48 -0.66 -2.53
N PHE A 94 -7.55 -1.00 -3.24
CA PHE A 94 -8.85 -1.28 -2.63
C PHE A 94 -9.10 -2.78 -2.68
N ASN A 95 -9.64 -3.34 -1.59
CA ASN A 95 -10.11 -4.72 -1.63
C ASN A 95 -11.54 -4.80 -1.11
N THR A 96 -12.35 -5.64 -1.76
CA THR A 96 -13.65 -5.97 -1.20
C THR A 96 -13.43 -6.79 0.06
N GLY A 97 -14.31 -6.62 1.02
CA GLY A 97 -14.22 -7.35 2.27
C GLY A 97 -14.78 -6.54 3.43
N ALA A 98 -14.51 -7.03 4.63
CA ALA A 98 -15.02 -6.37 5.84
C ALA A 98 -14.32 -5.05 6.08
N ARG A 99 -15.07 -4.09 6.56
CA ARG A 99 -14.54 -2.78 6.89
C ARG A 99 -13.72 -2.85 8.17
N ILE A 100 -12.83 -1.91 8.34
CA ILE A 100 -12.07 -1.80 9.57
C ILE A 100 -12.95 -1.06 10.58
N PRO A 101 -13.09 -1.56 11.81
CA PRO A 101 -13.88 -0.82 12.82
C PRO A 101 -13.36 0.61 12.97
N GLU A 102 -14.26 1.55 13.10
CA GLU A 102 -13.88 2.96 13.17
C GLU A 102 -12.87 3.23 14.28
N GLU A 103 -13.02 2.56 15.41
CA GLU A 103 -12.11 2.78 16.53
C GLU A 103 -10.72 2.27 16.26
N ASP A 104 -10.52 1.44 15.23
CA ASP A 104 -9.21 0.90 14.92
C ASP A 104 -8.49 1.65 13.81
N LEU A 105 -9.18 2.55 13.10
CA LEU A 105 -8.61 3.17 11.91
C LEU A 105 -7.28 3.90 12.15
N ASP A 106 -7.14 4.51 13.33
CA ASP A 106 -5.89 5.21 13.63
C ASP A 106 -4.83 4.27 14.17
N LYS A 107 -5.23 3.09 14.63
CA LYS A 107 -4.35 2.20 15.35
C LYS A 107 -3.69 1.15 14.46
N ILE A 108 -4.24 0.93 13.27
CA ILE A 108 -3.69 -0.12 12.39
C ILE A 108 -2.26 0.15 11.95
N TRP A 109 -1.81 1.42 12.09
CA TRP A 109 -0.44 1.79 11.72
C TRP A 109 0.55 1.55 12.85
N ILE A 110 0.06 1.13 14.02
CA ILE A 110 0.92 0.89 15.17
C ILE A 110 1.50 -0.51 15.05
N LYS A 111 2.81 -0.62 15.30
CA LYS A 111 3.51 -1.89 15.20
C LYS A 111 2.86 -2.94 16.09
N PHE A 112 2.61 -4.11 15.53
CA PHE A 112 2.01 -5.26 16.20
C PHE A 112 0.54 -5.09 16.59
N TYR A 113 -0.11 -3.98 16.20
CA TYR A 113 -1.53 -3.85 16.47
C TYR A 113 -2.33 -4.75 15.51
N LYS A 114 -3.33 -5.41 16.02
CA LYS A 114 -4.20 -6.26 15.21
C LYS A 114 -5.65 -5.96 15.51
N VAL A 115 -6.44 -5.86 14.47
CA VAL A 115 -7.84 -5.51 14.58
C VAL A 115 -8.62 -6.64 15.25
N ASP A 116 -8.38 -7.90 14.85
CA ASP A 116 -9.11 -9.02 15.41
C ASP A 116 -8.10 -10.06 15.85
N LYS A 117 -7.77 -10.09 17.12
CA LYS A 117 -6.73 -10.96 17.62
C LYS A 117 -7.06 -12.44 17.47
N ALA A 118 -8.34 -12.76 17.46
CA ALA A 118 -8.74 -14.15 17.33
C ALA A 118 -8.47 -14.67 15.92
N ARG A 119 -8.34 -13.77 14.95
CA ARG A 119 -8.15 -14.17 13.57
C ARG A 119 -6.77 -13.85 13.04
N THR A 120 -5.82 -13.53 13.90
CA THR A 120 -4.51 -13.11 13.43
C THR A 120 -3.83 -14.18 12.60
N ARG A 121 -4.02 -15.46 12.94
CA ARG A 121 -3.36 -16.47 12.16
C ARG A 121 -3.90 -16.56 10.77
N GLU A 122 -5.18 -16.30 10.58
CA GLU A 122 -5.77 -16.38 9.27
C GLU A 122 -5.21 -15.34 8.33
N TYR A 123 -4.81 -14.20 8.88
CA TYR A 123 -4.31 -13.16 8.03
C TYR A 123 -2.80 -13.24 7.87
N GLY A 124 -2.17 -14.14 8.60
CA GLY A 124 -0.76 -14.38 8.41
C GLY A 124 0.14 -13.19 8.65
N GLY A 125 -0.37 -12.11 9.19
CA GLY A 125 0.43 -10.93 9.34
C GLY A 125 1.17 -10.90 10.65
N SER A 126 2.36 -10.31 10.64
CA SER A 126 3.12 -10.12 11.86
C SER A 126 2.68 -8.87 12.60
N GLY A 127 1.86 -8.03 11.98
CA GLY A 127 1.43 -6.79 12.59
C GLY A 127 2.39 -5.64 12.38
N ILE A 128 3.37 -5.80 11.50
CA ILE A 128 4.33 -4.71 11.27
C ILE A 128 4.27 -4.13 9.88
N GLY A 129 3.52 -4.73 8.95
CA GLY A 129 3.50 -4.27 7.56
C GLY A 129 3.05 -2.83 7.41
N LEU A 130 1.95 -2.46 8.07
CA LEU A 130 1.43 -1.10 7.95
C LEU A 130 2.29 -0.11 8.72
N SER A 131 2.93 -0.52 9.82
CA SER A 131 3.82 0.39 10.52
C SER A 131 5.07 0.68 9.68
N ILE A 132 5.51 -0.28 8.88
CA ILE A 132 6.62 -0.07 7.96
C ILE A 132 6.20 0.94 6.89
N VAL A 133 4.99 0.80 6.35
CA VAL A 133 4.49 1.75 5.35
C VAL A 133 4.49 3.16 5.93
N LYS A 134 3.97 3.33 7.14
CA LYS A 134 3.92 4.63 7.77
C LYS A 134 5.32 5.21 7.94
N ALA A 135 6.26 4.40 8.40
CA ALA A 135 7.63 4.86 8.60
C ALA A 135 8.28 5.27 7.28
N ILE A 136 8.06 4.51 6.23
CA ILE A 136 8.61 4.84 4.92
C ILE A 136 8.04 6.16 4.42
N MET A 137 6.71 6.31 4.47
CA MET A 137 6.09 7.52 3.94
C MET A 137 6.51 8.75 4.76
N ASP A 138 6.61 8.59 6.09
CA ASP A 138 7.07 9.68 6.94
C ASP A 138 8.52 10.05 6.61
N SER A 139 9.36 9.08 6.29
CA SER A 139 10.76 9.36 5.98
C SER A 139 10.92 10.19 4.72
N MET A 140 9.92 10.17 3.84
CA MET A 140 9.93 10.96 2.62
C MET A 140 9.03 12.18 2.75
N ASN A 141 8.47 12.42 3.95
CA ASN A 141 7.56 13.52 4.21
C ASN A 141 6.35 13.47 3.27
N GLN A 142 5.85 12.27 3.02
CA GLN A 142 4.69 12.06 2.16
C GLN A 142 3.57 11.42 2.97
N LYS A 143 2.37 11.38 2.39
CA LYS A 143 1.16 10.99 3.11
C LYS A 143 0.71 9.59 2.73
N CYS A 144 0.05 8.93 3.66
CA CYS A 144 -0.66 7.68 3.40
C CYS A 144 -1.89 7.65 4.28
N GLY A 145 -2.80 6.74 3.97
CA GLY A 145 -4.03 6.65 4.75
C GLY A 145 -4.89 5.47 4.37
N VAL A 146 -6.06 5.41 4.98
CA VAL A 146 -7.00 4.32 4.80
C VAL A 146 -8.41 4.90 4.75
N ILE A 147 -9.26 4.32 3.90
CA ILE A 147 -10.65 4.76 3.77
C ILE A 147 -11.54 3.52 3.77
N ASN A 148 -12.57 3.52 4.60
CA ASN A 148 -13.60 2.50 4.57
C ASN A 148 -14.65 2.86 3.52
N TYR A 149 -15.09 1.85 2.77
CA TYR A 149 -16.25 1.99 1.89
C TYR A 149 -17.26 0.94 2.32
N GLU A 150 -18.45 1.02 1.77
CA GLU A 150 -19.51 0.10 2.16
C GLU A 150 -19.12 -1.35 1.91
N ASN A 151 -18.38 -1.62 0.85
CA ASN A 151 -18.04 -2.96 0.45
C ASN A 151 -16.56 -3.30 0.60
N GLY A 152 -15.77 -2.47 1.25
CA GLY A 152 -14.35 -2.79 1.38
C GLY A 152 -13.53 -1.67 1.96
N VAL A 153 -12.21 -1.80 1.79
CA VAL A 153 -11.25 -0.89 2.39
C VAL A 153 -10.22 -0.48 1.36
N GLU A 154 -9.84 0.79 1.35
CA GLU A 154 -8.83 1.29 0.44
C GLU A 154 -7.65 1.83 1.23
N PHE A 155 -6.44 1.38 0.90
CA PHE A 155 -5.22 1.96 1.43
C PHE A 155 -4.58 2.79 0.33
N TRP A 156 -4.03 3.94 0.69
CA TRP A 156 -3.46 4.83 -0.32
C TRP A 156 -2.18 5.49 0.18
N PHE A 157 -1.36 5.97 -0.76
CA PHE A 157 -0.25 6.84 -0.45
C PHE A 157 -0.11 7.86 -1.59
N GLU A 158 0.65 8.93 -1.33
CA GLU A 158 0.86 9.98 -2.32
C GLU A 158 2.33 10.24 -2.52
N LEU A 159 2.68 10.57 -3.75
CA LEU A 159 4.05 10.95 -4.09
C LEU A 159 4.01 12.19 -4.97
N ALA A 160 5.04 13.01 -4.87
CA ALA A 160 5.18 14.18 -5.72
C ALA A 160 5.48 13.73 -7.15
N CYS A 161 4.90 14.42 -8.12
CA CYS A 161 5.14 14.13 -9.53
C CYS A 161 5.41 15.39 -10.35
N GLY A 162 5.64 16.53 -9.69
CA GLY A 162 5.96 17.74 -10.41
C GLY A 162 7.35 17.70 -11.05
N ASP A 163 7.70 18.76 -11.76
CA ASP A 163 9.00 18.80 -12.44
C ASP A 163 10.15 18.79 -11.46
N THR A 164 9.97 19.36 -10.30
CA THR A 164 11.01 19.35 -9.28
C THR A 164 10.39 18.88 -7.97
N PHE A 165 11.23 18.24 -7.16
CA PHE A 165 10.78 17.80 -5.84
C PHE A 165 11.03 18.93 -4.86
N CYS A 166 10.02 19.23 -4.04
CA CYS A 166 10.15 20.28 -3.05
C CYS A 166 9.90 19.76 -1.68
#